data_0933db55be69adbed1350b024b4978e6
#
_entry.id   0933db55be69adbed1350b024b4978e6
#
_cell.length_a   1.000
_cell.length_b   1.000
_cell.length_c   1.000
_cell.angle_alpha   90.00
_cell.angle_beta   90.00
_cell.angle_gamma   90.00
#
_symmetry.space_group_name_H-M   'P 1'
#
loop_
_entity.id
_entity.type
_entity.pdbx_description
1 polymer ?
#
loop_
_entity_poly.entity_id
_entity_poly.type
_entity_poly.pdbx_seq_one_letter_code
_entity_poly.pdbx_strand_id
1 'polypeptide(L)'
;YRTVRRSEVLTASVEADYPEYYEKTRLIYGNTAAPDLIFNRKHSGLAGKEHSLSFKFKKLMLHHKAQNLSKADYAMMTNEEFEVAFDTSNRNSNQQFALLFTPLAQENMLKLLKDDYIGYGDDFDFDKHKMINIITPEHLQKLDLDMNPQQYRSFDFDKAKKNFNYTGMKTKCTMWVWR
;
A
#
# COMPACT_ATOMS: atom_id res chain seq x y z
N TYR A 1 17.84 -21.59 -29.33
CA TYR A 1 18.13 -20.94 -28.02
C TYR A 1 17.79 -21.93 -26.90
N ARG A 2 18.76 -22.23 -26.05
CA ARG A 2 18.58 -23.14 -24.89
C ARG A 2 18.36 -22.27 -23.65
N THR A 3 17.16 -22.31 -23.08
CA THR A 3 16.85 -21.61 -21.83
C THR A 3 17.47 -22.39 -20.68
N VAL A 4 18.45 -21.81 -20.00
CA VAL A 4 19.04 -22.36 -18.77
C VAL A 4 18.38 -21.69 -17.59
N ARG A 5 17.67 -22.46 -16.77
CA ARG A 5 17.17 -21.98 -15.48
C ARG A 5 18.33 -22.01 -14.49
N ARG A 6 18.67 -20.85 -13.96
CA ARG A 6 19.60 -20.74 -12.83
C ARG A 6 18.77 -20.36 -11.59
N SER A 7 18.98 -21.06 -10.51
CA SER A 7 18.51 -20.66 -9.19
C SER A 7 19.70 -20.12 -8.42
N GLU A 8 19.58 -18.90 -7.93
CA GLU A 8 20.58 -18.27 -7.08
C GLU A 8 19.97 -18.14 -5.68
N VAL A 9 20.74 -18.49 -4.67
CA VAL A 9 20.38 -18.32 -3.27
C VAL A 9 21.26 -17.22 -2.70
N LEU A 10 20.64 -16.12 -2.32
CA LEU A 10 21.32 -15.06 -1.58
C LEU A 10 21.27 -15.41 -0.09
N THR A 11 22.43 -15.64 0.50
CA THR A 11 22.56 -15.86 1.95
C THR A 11 23.28 -14.68 2.57
N ALA A 12 22.74 -14.16 3.65
CA ALA A 12 23.39 -13.18 4.49
C ALA A 12 23.44 -13.71 5.92
N SER A 13 24.61 -13.63 6.55
CA SER A 13 24.74 -13.88 7.97
C SER A 13 24.77 -12.55 8.72
N VAL A 14 24.00 -12.46 9.78
CA VAL A 14 23.95 -11.30 10.67
C VAL A 14 24.39 -11.79 12.05
N GLU A 15 25.47 -11.18 12.57
CA GLU A 15 25.89 -11.40 13.95
C GLU A 15 25.15 -10.40 14.84
N ALA A 16 24.34 -10.91 15.75
CA ALA A 16 23.66 -10.12 16.76
C ALA A 16 23.73 -10.88 18.10
N ASP A 17 23.88 -10.14 19.19
CA ASP A 17 23.94 -10.72 20.54
C ASP A 17 22.63 -11.44 20.89
N TYR A 18 21.50 -10.92 20.37
CA TYR A 18 20.18 -11.53 20.51
C TYR A 18 19.43 -11.44 19.18
N PRO A 19 18.70 -12.51 18.77
CA PRO A 19 17.86 -12.45 17.60
C PRO A 19 16.67 -11.51 17.88
N GLU A 20 16.51 -10.48 17.07
CA GLU A 20 15.33 -9.62 17.07
C GLU A 20 14.39 -10.06 15.96
N TYR A 21 13.15 -10.38 16.33
CA TYR A 21 12.10 -10.76 15.39
C TYR A 21 11.10 -9.63 15.25
N TYR A 22 10.93 -9.14 14.02
CA TYR A 22 9.92 -8.16 13.68
C TYR A 22 8.87 -8.79 12.79
N GLU A 23 7.66 -8.89 13.29
CA GLU A 23 6.52 -9.34 12.51
C GLU A 23 5.76 -8.14 11.96
N LYS A 24 5.52 -8.14 10.64
CA LYS A 24 4.69 -7.13 9.99
C LYS A 24 3.67 -7.78 9.08
N THR A 25 2.41 -7.43 9.28
CA THR A 25 1.35 -7.84 8.38
C THR A 25 1.38 -7.02 7.11
N ARG A 26 1.51 -7.68 5.96
CA ARG A 26 1.55 -7.05 4.64
C ARG A 26 0.70 -7.84 3.66
N LEU A 27 0.06 -7.12 2.74
CA LEU A 27 -0.54 -7.72 1.56
C LEU A 27 0.47 -7.63 0.41
N ILE A 28 0.93 -8.77 -0.09
CA ILE A 28 1.86 -8.85 -1.22
C ILE A 28 1.12 -9.53 -2.37
N TYR A 29 1.08 -8.86 -3.54
CA TYR A 29 0.43 -9.41 -4.71
C TYR A 29 1.14 -8.99 -6.01
N GLY A 30 0.97 -9.82 -7.05
CA GLY A 30 1.48 -9.53 -8.38
C GLY A 30 0.45 -8.76 -9.22
N ASN A 31 0.93 -7.77 -9.99
CA ASN A 31 0.11 -7.04 -10.94
C ASN A 31 0.95 -6.75 -12.19
N THR A 32 0.46 -7.15 -13.35
CA THR A 32 1.09 -6.89 -14.65
C THR A 32 0.80 -5.49 -15.19
N ALA A 33 -0.13 -4.76 -14.59
CA ALA A 33 -0.38 -3.36 -14.95
C ALA A 33 0.81 -2.50 -14.54
N ALA A 34 1.31 -1.66 -15.43
CA ALA A 34 2.47 -0.81 -15.25
C ALA A 34 3.71 -1.60 -14.75
N PRO A 35 4.27 -2.51 -15.58
CA PRO A 35 5.26 -3.52 -15.15
C PRO A 35 6.62 -2.93 -14.74
N ASP A 36 6.94 -1.72 -15.19
CA ASP A 36 8.22 -1.06 -14.86
C ASP A 36 8.04 0.06 -13.82
N LEU A 37 6.82 0.28 -13.34
CA LEU A 37 6.51 1.33 -12.38
C LEU A 37 7.10 1.00 -11.00
N ILE A 38 7.80 1.99 -10.45
CA ILE A 38 8.35 1.93 -9.09
C ILE A 38 7.92 3.19 -8.36
N PHE A 39 7.33 3.04 -7.20
CA PHE A 39 7.08 4.12 -6.25
C PHE A 39 6.95 3.58 -4.83
N ASN A 40 7.13 4.46 -3.88
CA ASN A 40 6.89 4.20 -2.47
C ASN A 40 5.97 5.29 -1.93
N ARG A 41 4.84 4.88 -1.40
CA ARG A 41 3.87 5.74 -0.74
C ARG A 41 3.91 5.51 0.76
N LYS A 42 3.98 6.58 1.51
CA LYS A 42 3.74 6.57 2.96
C LYS A 42 2.39 7.24 3.25
N HIS A 43 1.66 6.70 4.20
CA HIS A 43 0.41 7.31 4.65
C HIS A 43 0.68 8.73 5.16
N SER A 44 -0.15 9.69 4.77
CA SER A 44 0.06 11.10 5.05
C SER A 44 -0.96 11.69 6.02
N GLY A 45 -2.11 11.06 6.14
CA GLY A 45 -3.26 11.57 6.89
C GLY A 45 -3.76 12.93 6.38
N LEU A 46 -3.47 13.27 5.12
CA LEU A 46 -3.88 14.53 4.49
C LEU A 46 -5.16 14.42 3.67
N ALA A 47 -5.66 13.21 3.42
CA ALA A 47 -6.91 12.99 2.71
C ALA A 47 -8.08 13.67 3.46
N GLY A 48 -8.90 14.42 2.73
CA GLY A 48 -10.01 15.17 3.31
C GLY A 48 -9.62 16.44 4.11
N LYS A 49 -8.34 16.80 4.14
CA LYS A 49 -7.84 17.97 4.88
C LYS A 49 -7.37 19.10 3.96
N GLU A 50 -8.08 19.36 2.87
CA GLU A 50 -7.70 20.30 1.81
C GLU A 50 -7.49 21.75 2.32
N HIS A 51 -8.21 22.12 3.38
CA HIS A 51 -8.08 23.45 4.00
C HIS A 51 -6.92 23.56 5.00
N SER A 52 -6.29 22.45 5.36
CA SER A 52 -5.16 22.44 6.31
C SER A 52 -3.94 23.17 5.74
N LEU A 53 -3.21 23.84 6.63
CA LEU A 53 -1.93 24.47 6.27
C LEU A 53 -0.90 23.42 5.77
N SER A 54 -0.91 22.23 6.35
CA SER A 54 -0.05 21.12 5.94
C SER A 54 -0.33 20.70 4.51
N PHE A 55 -1.61 20.61 4.13
CA PHE A 55 -2.01 20.28 2.77
C PHE A 55 -1.55 21.34 1.77
N LYS A 56 -1.78 22.63 2.09
CA LYS A 56 -1.37 23.75 1.24
C LYS A 56 0.15 23.81 1.06
N PHE A 57 0.90 23.57 2.13
CA PHE A 57 2.35 23.54 2.08
C PHE A 57 2.86 22.37 1.22
N LYS A 58 2.29 21.19 1.40
CA LYS A 58 2.62 20.01 0.58
C LYS A 58 2.32 20.24 -0.90
N LYS A 59 1.15 20.81 -1.21
CA LYS A 59 0.76 21.18 -2.57
C LYS A 59 1.79 22.13 -3.20
N LEU A 60 2.21 23.17 -2.46
CA LEU A 60 3.23 24.11 -2.93
C LEU A 60 4.57 23.42 -3.22
N MET A 61 5.00 22.52 -2.34
CA MET A 61 6.21 21.73 -2.55
C MET A 61 6.14 20.88 -3.82
N LEU A 62 5.00 20.22 -4.07
CA LEU A 62 4.82 19.38 -5.26
C LEU A 62 4.82 20.22 -6.55
N HIS A 63 4.19 21.38 -6.55
CA HIS A 63 4.25 22.31 -7.66
C HIS A 63 5.69 22.79 -7.93
N HIS A 64 6.42 23.16 -6.89
CA HIS A 64 7.83 23.56 -7.04
C HIS A 64 8.69 22.41 -7.57
N LYS A 65 8.45 21.19 -7.10
CA LYS A 65 9.14 19.99 -7.59
C LYS A 65 8.85 19.76 -9.08
N ALA A 66 7.58 19.87 -9.51
CA ALA A 66 7.17 19.67 -10.88
C ALA A 66 7.76 20.75 -11.83
N GLN A 67 8.02 21.96 -11.33
CA GLN A 67 8.62 23.04 -12.11
C GLN A 67 10.14 22.90 -12.26
N ASN A 68 10.82 22.38 -11.25
CA ASN A 68 12.29 22.33 -11.18
C ASN A 68 12.89 21.03 -11.71
N LEU A 69 12.12 19.94 -11.75
CA LEU A 69 12.57 18.70 -12.39
C LEU A 69 12.36 18.80 -13.90
N SER A 70 13.30 18.25 -14.68
CA SER A 70 13.11 18.14 -16.11
C SER A 70 11.80 17.39 -16.38
N LYS A 71 11.05 17.83 -17.38
CA LYS A 71 9.68 17.35 -17.69
C LYS A 71 9.53 15.83 -17.85
N ALA A 72 10.65 15.09 -17.88
CA ALA A 72 10.65 13.63 -17.98
C ALA A 72 10.46 12.91 -16.64
N ASP A 73 10.83 13.55 -15.51
CA ASP A 73 10.98 12.81 -14.25
C ASP A 73 9.74 12.88 -13.36
N TYR A 74 9.05 14.04 -13.31
CA TYR A 74 7.85 14.19 -12.50
C TYR A 74 6.90 15.23 -13.10
N ALA A 75 5.64 14.83 -13.30
CA ALA A 75 4.54 15.73 -13.65
C ALA A 75 3.37 15.46 -12.72
N MET A 76 2.74 16.52 -12.21
CA MET A 76 1.55 16.40 -11.37
C MET A 76 0.39 15.82 -12.18
N MET A 77 -0.41 14.99 -11.52
CA MET A 77 -1.66 14.50 -12.07
C MET A 77 -2.71 15.63 -12.07
N THR A 78 -3.74 15.48 -12.91
CA THR A 78 -4.83 16.46 -13.01
C THR A 78 -5.59 16.63 -11.68
N ASN A 79 -5.73 15.52 -10.93
CA ASN A 79 -6.33 15.55 -9.60
C ASN A 79 -5.27 15.91 -8.55
N GLU A 80 -5.15 17.19 -8.23
CA GLU A 80 -4.18 17.70 -7.27
C GLU A 80 -4.41 17.17 -5.85
N GLU A 81 -5.67 16.95 -5.46
CA GLU A 81 -5.98 16.39 -4.14
C GLU A 81 -5.43 14.97 -4.01
N PHE A 82 -5.63 14.15 -5.05
CA PHE A 82 -5.05 12.82 -5.10
C PHE A 82 -3.52 12.88 -5.02
N GLU A 83 -2.90 13.77 -5.76
CA GLU A 83 -1.44 13.92 -5.80
C GLU A 83 -0.86 14.27 -4.41
N VAL A 84 -1.54 15.15 -3.68
CA VAL A 84 -1.10 15.58 -2.34
C VAL A 84 -1.36 14.50 -1.29
N ALA A 85 -2.54 13.87 -1.32
CA ALA A 85 -2.93 12.87 -0.33
C ALA A 85 -2.21 11.54 -0.55
N PHE A 86 -2.05 11.11 -1.80
CA PHE A 86 -1.41 9.85 -2.14
C PHE A 86 0.12 9.91 -2.10
N ASP A 87 0.71 11.06 -2.40
CA ASP A 87 2.14 11.39 -2.27
C ASP A 87 3.10 10.36 -2.85
N THR A 88 3.05 10.18 -4.15
CA THR A 88 3.98 9.34 -4.89
C THR A 88 4.88 10.15 -5.81
N SER A 89 5.37 11.27 -5.34
CA SER A 89 6.28 12.15 -6.08
C SER A 89 7.66 11.54 -6.36
N ASN A 90 7.92 10.35 -5.85
CA ASN A 90 9.13 9.54 -6.07
C ASN A 90 8.98 8.49 -7.18
N ARG A 91 7.84 8.50 -7.90
CA ARG A 91 7.62 7.56 -9.00
C ARG A 91 8.63 7.73 -10.12
N ASN A 92 9.03 6.62 -10.71
CA ASN A 92 10.01 6.60 -11.81
C ASN A 92 9.40 6.83 -13.20
N SER A 93 8.08 6.74 -13.36
CA SER A 93 7.40 6.92 -14.63
C SER A 93 6.01 7.52 -14.45
N ASN A 94 5.81 8.74 -14.96
CA ASN A 94 4.50 9.40 -14.96
C ASN A 94 3.49 8.71 -15.87
N GLN A 95 3.94 8.19 -17.01
CA GLN A 95 3.07 7.52 -17.98
C GLN A 95 2.50 6.23 -17.39
N GLN A 96 3.35 5.38 -16.81
CA GLN A 96 2.89 4.14 -16.20
C GLN A 96 2.06 4.39 -14.95
N PHE A 97 2.36 5.46 -14.21
CA PHE A 97 1.56 5.87 -13.07
C PHE A 97 0.14 6.30 -13.51
N ALA A 98 0.03 7.08 -14.59
CA ALA A 98 -1.26 7.48 -15.15
C ALA A 98 -2.09 6.30 -15.70
N LEU A 99 -1.42 5.27 -16.23
CA LEU A 99 -2.09 4.04 -16.66
C LEU A 99 -2.64 3.24 -15.47
N LEU A 100 -1.91 3.21 -14.36
CA LEU A 100 -2.35 2.52 -13.14
C LEU A 100 -3.44 3.31 -12.41
N PHE A 101 -3.26 4.63 -12.29
CA PHE A 101 -4.18 5.54 -11.61
C PHE A 101 -4.94 6.40 -12.62
N THR A 102 -5.90 5.79 -13.31
CA THR A 102 -6.86 6.52 -14.16
C THR A 102 -7.66 7.52 -13.31
N PRO A 103 -8.32 8.53 -13.90
CA PRO A 103 -9.14 9.49 -13.14
C PRO A 103 -10.15 8.82 -12.20
N LEU A 104 -10.82 7.77 -12.66
CA LEU A 104 -11.75 7.01 -11.82
C LEU A 104 -11.04 6.28 -10.67
N ALA A 105 -9.86 5.73 -10.93
CA ALA A 105 -9.05 5.07 -9.90
C ALA A 105 -8.58 6.09 -8.83
N GLN A 106 -8.20 7.30 -9.24
CA GLN A 106 -7.83 8.38 -8.33
C GLN A 106 -9.00 8.80 -7.43
N GLU A 107 -10.21 8.95 -8.00
CA GLU A 107 -11.43 9.26 -7.24
C GLU A 107 -11.78 8.16 -6.23
N ASN A 108 -11.73 6.90 -6.65
CA ASN A 108 -12.02 5.78 -5.78
C ASN A 108 -10.98 5.62 -4.68
N MET A 109 -9.71 5.88 -4.99
CA MET A 109 -8.65 5.89 -3.99
C MET A 109 -8.85 7.01 -2.97
N LEU A 110 -9.20 8.23 -3.42
CA LEU A 110 -9.52 9.32 -2.50
C LEU A 110 -10.72 9.01 -1.61
N LYS A 111 -11.77 8.39 -2.14
CA LYS A 111 -12.90 7.93 -1.31
C LYS A 111 -12.45 6.94 -0.24
N LEU A 112 -11.60 5.98 -0.63
CA LEU A 112 -11.03 5.02 0.32
C LEU A 112 -10.19 5.70 1.41
N LEU A 113 -9.33 6.63 1.03
CA LEU A 113 -8.47 7.37 1.98
C LEU A 113 -9.25 8.27 2.95
N LYS A 114 -10.43 8.76 2.52
CA LYS A 114 -11.30 9.62 3.34
C LYS A 114 -12.25 8.82 4.23
N ASP A 115 -12.43 7.54 3.98
CA ASP A 115 -13.36 6.68 4.70
C ASP A 115 -12.69 6.08 5.94
N ASP A 116 -13.08 6.58 7.11
CA ASP A 116 -12.55 6.12 8.40
C ASP A 116 -12.95 4.68 8.75
N TYR A 117 -14.01 4.17 8.13
CA TYR A 117 -14.52 2.83 8.44
C TYR A 117 -13.91 1.74 7.54
N ILE A 118 -13.82 1.99 6.24
CA ILE A 118 -13.27 1.03 5.25
C ILE A 118 -11.77 1.25 5.04
N GLY A 119 -11.37 2.51 4.86
CA GLY A 119 -9.99 2.93 4.58
C GLY A 119 -9.18 3.29 5.82
N TYR A 120 -9.79 3.25 7.00
CA TYR A 120 -9.17 3.62 8.28
C TYR A 120 -8.49 5.00 8.25
N GLY A 121 -9.04 5.93 7.46
CA GLY A 121 -8.53 7.30 7.41
C GLY A 121 -7.12 7.44 6.87
N ASP A 122 -6.79 6.77 5.80
CA ASP A 122 -5.44 6.81 5.19
C ASP A 122 -4.36 6.13 6.05
N ASP A 123 -4.58 4.89 6.40
CA ASP A 123 -3.78 4.12 7.36
C ASP A 123 -2.88 3.05 6.71
N PHE A 124 -2.46 3.23 5.46
CA PHE A 124 -1.64 2.23 4.81
C PHE A 124 -0.49 2.81 3.99
N ASP A 125 0.65 2.14 4.03
CA ASP A 125 1.76 2.34 3.11
C ASP A 125 1.56 1.49 1.85
N PHE A 126 2.02 1.98 0.70
CA PHE A 126 1.93 1.25 -0.55
C PHE A 126 3.24 1.34 -1.33
N ASP A 127 3.92 0.23 -1.45
CA ASP A 127 5.13 0.09 -2.22
C ASP A 127 4.86 -0.69 -3.50
N LYS A 128 5.25 -0.14 -4.63
CA LYS A 128 5.25 -0.84 -5.91
C LYS A 128 6.66 -0.95 -6.44
N HIS A 129 7.09 -2.17 -6.66
CA HIS A 129 8.34 -2.47 -7.32
C HIS A 129 8.08 -3.35 -8.54
N LYS A 130 7.94 -2.71 -9.69
CA LYS A 130 7.59 -3.37 -10.96
C LYS A 130 6.26 -4.13 -10.83
N MET A 131 6.26 -5.42 -11.05
CA MET A 131 5.05 -6.25 -10.96
C MET A 131 4.65 -6.64 -9.54
N ILE A 132 5.45 -6.31 -8.53
CA ILE A 132 5.17 -6.63 -7.12
C ILE A 132 4.60 -5.41 -6.43
N ASN A 133 3.49 -5.60 -5.75
CA ASN A 133 2.84 -4.58 -4.93
C ASN A 133 2.81 -5.06 -3.49
N ILE A 134 3.13 -4.16 -2.57
CA ILE A 134 3.16 -4.40 -1.13
C ILE A 134 2.33 -3.33 -0.45
N ILE A 135 1.27 -3.72 0.22
CA ILE A 135 0.45 -2.82 1.05
C ILE A 135 0.68 -3.20 2.52
N THR A 136 0.99 -2.21 3.33
CA THR A 136 1.25 -2.36 4.76
C THR A 136 0.28 -1.50 5.55
N PRO A 137 -0.89 -2.02 5.95
CA PRO A 137 -1.85 -1.30 6.78
C PRO A 137 -1.35 -1.21 8.22
N GLU A 138 -1.39 -0.02 8.82
CA GLU A 138 -0.95 0.20 10.19
C GLU A 138 -1.87 -0.47 11.23
N HIS A 139 -3.19 -0.40 11.01
CA HIS A 139 -4.15 -1.03 11.92
C HIS A 139 -3.98 -2.56 12.01
N LEU A 140 -3.51 -3.21 10.93
CA LEU A 140 -3.27 -4.65 10.92
C LEU A 140 -2.00 -5.05 11.69
N GLN A 141 -1.08 -4.11 11.96
CA GLN A 141 0.12 -4.39 12.75
C GLN A 141 -0.21 -4.70 14.22
N LYS A 142 -1.38 -4.26 14.68
CA LYS A 142 -1.87 -4.48 16.04
C LYS A 142 -2.71 -5.76 16.19
N LEU A 143 -3.01 -6.42 15.07
CA LEU A 143 -3.79 -7.65 15.07
C LEU A 143 -2.85 -8.85 15.07
N ASP A 144 -3.06 -9.73 16.03
CA ASP A 144 -2.48 -11.07 15.98
C ASP A 144 -3.15 -11.84 14.84
N LEU A 145 -2.40 -12.01 13.76
CA LEU A 145 -2.83 -12.75 12.57
C LEU A 145 -2.21 -14.15 12.54
N ASP A 146 -1.66 -14.62 13.66
CA ASP A 146 -1.14 -15.98 13.75
C ASP A 146 -2.24 -16.97 13.35
N MET A 147 -1.93 -17.74 12.31
CA MET A 147 -2.81 -18.75 11.74
C MET A 147 -2.56 -20.11 12.39
N ASN A 148 -1.99 -20.14 13.61
CA ASN A 148 -1.77 -21.39 14.32
C ASN A 148 -3.09 -22.15 14.45
N PRO A 149 -3.25 -23.33 13.80
CA PRO A 149 -4.50 -24.09 13.85
C PRO A 149 -4.94 -24.49 15.25
N GLN A 150 -4.00 -24.55 16.18
CA GLN A 150 -4.27 -24.87 17.58
C GLN A 150 -5.09 -23.78 18.27
N GLN A 151 -4.91 -22.52 17.91
CA GLN A 151 -5.68 -21.39 18.46
C GLN A 151 -7.15 -21.43 18.02
N TYR A 152 -7.43 -22.03 16.85
CA TYR A 152 -8.78 -22.12 16.29
C TYR A 152 -9.50 -23.42 16.67
N ARG A 153 -8.80 -24.37 17.28
CA ARG A 153 -9.42 -25.58 17.86
C ARG A 153 -10.22 -25.17 19.11
N SER A 154 -11.53 -25.19 18.99
CA SER A 154 -12.40 -25.01 20.13
C SER A 154 -13.57 -25.98 20.02
N PHE A 155 -13.84 -26.69 21.12
CA PHE A 155 -15.07 -27.47 21.30
C PHE A 155 -16.24 -26.57 21.70
N ASP A 156 -15.99 -25.31 21.99
CA ASP A 156 -16.99 -24.30 22.29
C ASP A 156 -17.54 -23.72 21.00
N PHE A 157 -18.82 -23.89 20.77
CA PHE A 157 -19.50 -23.43 19.54
C PHE A 157 -19.45 -21.90 19.37
N ASP A 158 -19.62 -21.16 20.48
CA ASP A 158 -19.61 -19.69 20.43
C ASP A 158 -18.21 -19.14 20.06
N LYS A 159 -17.18 -19.77 20.60
CA LYS A 159 -15.78 -19.44 20.25
C LYS A 159 -15.45 -19.81 18.81
N ALA A 160 -15.89 -20.97 18.34
CA ALA A 160 -15.73 -21.39 16.95
C ALA A 160 -16.44 -20.44 15.98
N LYS A 161 -17.68 -20.03 16.31
CA LYS A 161 -18.47 -19.06 15.53
C LYS A 161 -17.81 -17.68 15.49
N LYS A 162 -17.24 -17.23 16.62
CA LYS A 162 -16.52 -15.96 16.72
C LYS A 162 -15.27 -15.97 15.85
N ASN A 163 -14.49 -17.05 15.87
CA ASN A 163 -13.31 -17.25 15.03
C ASN A 163 -13.68 -17.30 13.54
N PHE A 164 -14.76 -17.97 13.18
CA PHE A 164 -15.26 -18.04 11.80
C PHE A 164 -15.68 -16.66 11.29
N ASN A 165 -16.41 -15.89 12.08
CA ASN A 165 -16.82 -14.53 11.73
C ASN A 165 -15.61 -13.60 11.54
N TYR A 166 -14.60 -13.72 12.40
CA TYR A 166 -13.36 -12.97 12.30
C TYR A 166 -12.60 -13.27 11.01
N THR A 167 -12.49 -14.54 10.63
CA THR A 167 -11.88 -14.97 9.38
C THR A 167 -12.69 -14.48 8.16
N GLY A 168 -14.01 -14.54 8.23
CA GLY A 168 -14.91 -14.07 7.18
C GLY A 168 -14.86 -12.54 6.96
N MET A 169 -14.66 -11.76 8.02
CA MET A 169 -14.42 -10.31 7.88
C MET A 169 -13.11 -10.01 7.18
N LYS A 170 -12.03 -10.73 7.46
CA LYS A 170 -10.74 -10.57 6.79
C LYS A 170 -10.85 -10.83 5.29
N THR A 171 -11.53 -11.89 4.90
CA THR A 171 -11.70 -12.24 3.47
C THR A 171 -12.52 -11.17 2.73
N LYS A 172 -13.51 -10.55 3.38
CA LYS A 172 -14.27 -9.45 2.80
C LYS A 172 -13.43 -8.18 2.62
N CYS A 173 -12.62 -7.78 3.59
CA CYS A 173 -11.75 -6.61 3.44
C CYS A 173 -10.77 -6.75 2.27
N THR A 174 -10.19 -7.93 2.06
CA THR A 174 -9.28 -8.16 0.93
C THR A 174 -9.97 -8.17 -0.44
N MET A 175 -11.24 -8.56 -0.52
CA MET A 175 -11.98 -8.59 -1.80
C MET A 175 -12.52 -7.24 -2.26
N TRP A 176 -12.71 -6.25 -1.36
CA TRP A 176 -13.29 -4.95 -1.73
C TRP A 176 -12.30 -3.96 -2.34
N VAL A 177 -11.03 -4.18 -2.16
CA VAL A 177 -9.97 -3.30 -2.72
C VAL A 177 -9.82 -3.46 -4.24
N TRP A 178 -10.42 -4.51 -4.87
CA TRP A 178 -10.13 -4.92 -6.25
C TRP A 178 -11.33 -5.13 -7.17
N ARG A 179 -12.48 -4.53 -6.87
CA ARG A 179 -13.61 -4.48 -7.81
C ARG A 179 -13.84 -3.13 -8.41
#